data_66f77def767b1dfd073625b2a8023dc5
#
_entry.id   66f77def767b1dfd073625b2a8023dc5
#
_cell.length_a   1.000
_cell.length_b   1.000
_cell.length_c   1.000
_cell.angle_alpha   90.00
_cell.angle_beta   90.00
_cell.angle_gamma   90.00
#
_symmetry.space_group_name_H-M   'P 1'
#
loop_
_entity.id
_entity.type
_entity.pdbx_description
1 polymer ?
#
loop_
_entity_poly.entity_id
_entity_poly.type
_entity_poly.pdbx_seq_one_letter_code
_entity_poly.pdbx_strand_id
1 'polypeptide(L)'
;MVKYCGYLVRNELMLQRAVDLGHSRPTDMEDKMDLILLAARDLMGCTGVLRCAKLRGVKTSKGHKFWCIAFSSNDPHERLPATAPSEEKYMALKEALQKKGPPQWYQAL
;
A
#
# COMPACT_ATOMS: atom_id res chain seq x y z
N MET A 1 11.93 15.00 7.40
CA MET A 1 11.40 14.39 6.17
C MET A 1 10.42 13.29 6.56
N VAL A 2 9.24 13.30 5.97
CA VAL A 2 8.22 12.28 6.27
C VAL A 2 8.58 10.96 5.59
N LYS A 3 8.49 9.88 6.35
CA LYS A 3 8.74 8.52 5.86
C LYS A 3 7.62 7.59 6.29
N TYR A 4 7.39 6.55 5.50
CA TYR A 4 6.42 5.49 5.76
C TYR A 4 7.09 4.13 5.72
N CYS A 5 6.71 3.27 6.66
CA CYS A 5 7.13 1.88 6.67
C CYS A 5 5.97 1.01 6.20
N GLY A 6 6.18 0.25 5.14
CA GLY A 6 5.14 -0.60 4.59
C GLY A 6 5.60 -1.39 3.39
N TYR A 7 4.61 -1.86 2.62
CA TYR A 7 4.86 -2.60 1.39
C TYR A 7 4.44 -1.78 0.18
N LEU A 8 5.31 -1.75 -0.83
CA LEU A 8 4.97 -1.15 -2.12
C LEU A 8 3.94 -2.03 -2.84
N VAL A 9 2.96 -1.40 -3.48
CA VAL A 9 2.01 -2.08 -4.35
C VAL A 9 2.17 -1.55 -5.77
N ARG A 10 2.15 -2.46 -6.74
CA ARG A 10 2.28 -2.09 -8.15
C ARG A 10 0.92 -1.75 -8.73
N ASN A 11 0.87 -0.72 -9.55
CA ASN A 11 -0.37 -0.30 -10.19
C ASN A 11 -1.02 -1.43 -10.99
N GLU A 12 -0.23 -2.18 -11.76
CA GLU A 12 -0.75 -3.29 -12.56
C GLU A 12 -1.38 -4.39 -11.70
N LEU A 13 -0.78 -4.70 -10.55
CA LEU A 13 -1.34 -5.68 -9.63
C LEU A 13 -2.70 -5.21 -9.09
N MET A 14 -2.80 -3.92 -8.74
CA MET A 14 -4.06 -3.35 -8.25
C MET A 14 -5.12 -3.28 -9.34
N LEU A 15 -4.75 -2.91 -10.55
CA LEU A 15 -5.68 -2.89 -11.68
C LEU A 15 -6.18 -4.29 -12.02
N GLN A 16 -5.32 -5.30 -12.00
CA GLN A 16 -5.73 -6.68 -12.22
C GLN A 16 -6.68 -7.16 -11.13
N ARG A 17 -6.41 -6.79 -9.88
CA ARG A 17 -7.32 -7.11 -8.78
C ARG A 17 -8.70 -6.46 -8.98
N ALA A 18 -8.75 -5.22 -9.44
CA ALA A 18 -10.01 -4.54 -9.73
C ALA A 18 -10.81 -5.27 -10.82
N VAL A 19 -10.13 -5.73 -11.87
CA VAL A 19 -10.76 -6.53 -12.94
C VAL A 19 -11.30 -7.84 -12.36
N ASP A 20 -10.53 -8.51 -11.51
CA ASP A 20 -10.94 -9.76 -10.86
C ASP A 20 -12.16 -9.55 -9.95
N LEU A 21 -12.34 -8.35 -9.40
CA LEU A 21 -13.50 -7.96 -8.61
C LEU A 21 -14.73 -7.57 -9.47
N GLY A 22 -14.59 -7.60 -10.79
CA GLY A 22 -15.69 -7.33 -11.72
C GLY A 22 -15.69 -5.94 -12.36
N HIS A 23 -14.67 -5.14 -12.16
CA HIS A 23 -14.58 -3.82 -12.78
C HIS A 23 -13.98 -3.90 -14.19
N SER A 24 -14.39 -2.99 -15.06
CA SER A 24 -13.79 -2.86 -16.39
C SER A 24 -12.42 -2.19 -16.29
N ARG A 25 -11.53 -2.48 -17.23
CA ARG A 25 -10.24 -1.78 -17.28
C ARG A 25 -10.45 -0.28 -17.50
N PRO A 26 -9.66 0.56 -16.84
CA PRO A 26 -9.82 2.02 -16.92
C PRO A 26 -9.44 2.54 -18.30
N THR A 27 -10.11 3.61 -18.74
CA THR A 27 -9.88 4.25 -20.01
C THR A 27 -9.08 5.56 -19.88
N ASP A 28 -9.05 6.15 -18.69
CA ASP A 28 -8.31 7.38 -18.43
C ASP A 28 -7.58 7.32 -17.08
N MET A 29 -6.82 8.36 -16.77
CA MET A 29 -5.98 8.42 -15.58
C MET A 29 -6.82 8.50 -14.30
N GLU A 30 -7.94 9.21 -14.33
CA GLU A 30 -8.82 9.37 -13.16
C GLU A 30 -9.45 8.03 -12.79
N ASP A 31 -10.01 7.31 -13.75
CA ASP A 31 -10.56 5.97 -13.54
C ASP A 31 -9.49 5.01 -13.03
N LYS A 32 -8.27 5.11 -13.59
CA LYS A 32 -7.14 4.28 -13.18
C LYS A 32 -6.82 4.49 -11.70
N MET A 33 -6.76 5.74 -11.25
CA MET A 33 -6.48 6.06 -9.84
C MET A 33 -7.58 5.54 -8.92
N ASP A 34 -8.84 5.74 -9.29
CA ASP A 34 -9.98 5.27 -8.50
C ASP A 34 -9.96 3.75 -8.34
N LEU A 35 -9.66 3.01 -9.40
CA LEU A 35 -9.59 1.56 -9.37
C LEU A 35 -8.42 1.06 -8.53
N ILE A 36 -7.26 1.72 -8.61
CA ILE A 36 -6.10 1.38 -7.78
C ILE A 36 -6.44 1.53 -6.30
N LEU A 37 -7.05 2.66 -5.91
CA LEU A 37 -7.44 2.91 -4.53
C LEU A 37 -8.48 1.90 -4.04
N LEU A 38 -9.47 1.59 -4.85
CA LEU A 38 -10.50 0.63 -4.52
C LEU A 38 -9.92 -0.78 -4.31
N ALA A 39 -9.05 -1.22 -5.23
CA ALA A 39 -8.41 -2.54 -5.14
C ALA A 39 -7.47 -2.62 -3.94
N ALA A 40 -6.73 -1.56 -3.65
CA ALA A 40 -5.85 -1.53 -2.49
C ALA A 40 -6.64 -1.62 -1.17
N ARG A 41 -7.75 -0.90 -1.07
CA ARG A 41 -8.62 -0.97 0.12
C ARG A 41 -9.23 -2.36 0.28
N ASP A 42 -9.65 -2.99 -0.82
CA ASP A 42 -10.15 -4.36 -0.77
C ASP A 42 -9.07 -5.32 -0.26
N LEU A 43 -7.85 -5.20 -0.78
CA LEU A 43 -6.72 -6.01 -0.34
C LEU A 43 -6.44 -5.80 1.15
N MET A 44 -6.44 -4.55 1.62
CA MET A 44 -6.23 -4.23 3.02
C MET A 44 -7.31 -4.84 3.92
N GLY A 45 -8.58 -4.82 3.46
CA GLY A 45 -9.68 -5.43 4.18
C GLY A 45 -9.55 -6.96 4.25
N CYS A 46 -9.25 -7.61 3.12
CA CYS A 46 -9.09 -9.06 3.05
C CYS A 46 -7.91 -9.58 3.87
N THR A 47 -6.87 -8.78 4.04
CA THR A 47 -5.68 -9.17 4.81
C THR A 47 -5.71 -8.67 6.25
N GLY A 48 -6.79 -8.03 6.67
CA GLY A 48 -7.00 -7.61 8.05
C GLY A 48 -6.22 -6.37 8.49
N VAL A 49 -5.67 -5.60 7.55
CA VAL A 49 -4.84 -4.42 7.89
C VAL A 49 -5.55 -3.09 7.70
N LEU A 50 -6.81 -3.09 7.29
CA LEU A 50 -7.53 -1.87 6.94
C LEU A 50 -7.57 -0.84 8.07
N ARG A 51 -7.62 -1.28 9.32
CA ARG A 51 -7.70 -0.41 10.50
C ARG A 51 -6.34 0.06 11.00
N CYS A 52 -5.26 -0.63 10.63
CA CYS A 52 -3.91 -0.35 11.15
C CYS A 52 -2.93 0.14 10.09
N ALA A 53 -3.40 0.30 8.85
CA ALA A 53 -2.55 0.73 7.75
C ALA A 53 -3.25 1.79 6.92
N LYS A 54 -2.46 2.56 6.18
CA LYS A 54 -2.95 3.61 5.29
C LYS A 54 -2.26 3.51 3.93
N LEU A 55 -2.99 3.85 2.87
CA LEU A 55 -2.41 3.92 1.54
C LEU A 55 -1.80 5.30 1.31
N ARG A 56 -0.49 5.35 1.03
CA ARG A 56 0.24 6.60 0.86
C ARG A 56 1.17 6.53 -0.35
N GLY A 57 1.35 7.67 -1.02
CA GLY A 57 2.33 7.79 -2.09
C GLY A 57 3.74 7.94 -1.53
N VAL A 58 4.68 7.16 -2.08
CA VAL A 58 6.08 7.19 -1.66
C VAL A 58 6.99 7.17 -2.88
N LYS A 59 8.27 7.42 -2.66
CA LYS A 59 9.29 7.26 -3.69
C LYS A 59 10.45 6.43 -3.16
N THR A 60 11.06 5.68 -4.07
CA THR A 60 12.26 4.90 -3.75
C THR A 60 13.50 5.78 -3.79
N SER A 61 14.64 5.24 -3.35
CA SER A 61 15.92 5.93 -3.41
C SER A 61 16.32 6.31 -4.83
N LYS A 62 15.79 5.61 -5.83
CA LYS A 62 16.02 5.90 -7.26
C LYS A 62 15.03 6.93 -7.82
N GLY A 63 14.13 7.44 -6.99
CA GLY A 63 13.16 8.44 -7.41
C GLY A 63 11.88 7.88 -8.05
N HIS A 64 11.72 6.57 -8.09
CA HIS A 64 10.50 5.95 -8.63
C HIS A 64 9.35 6.10 -7.66
N LYS A 65 8.17 6.47 -8.16
CA LYS A 65 6.98 6.70 -7.36
C LYS A 65 6.12 5.43 -7.30
N PHE A 66 5.64 5.12 -6.08
CA PHE A 66 4.79 3.96 -5.85
C PHE A 66 3.71 4.29 -4.82
N TRP A 67 2.64 3.51 -4.83
CA TRP A 67 1.73 3.43 -3.70
C TRP A 67 2.33 2.48 -2.65
N CYS A 68 2.14 2.84 -1.38
CA CYS A 68 2.61 2.05 -0.25
C CYS A 68 1.45 1.80 0.72
N ILE A 69 1.26 0.56 1.13
CA ILE A 69 0.40 0.23 2.26
C ILE A 69 1.26 0.40 3.50
N ALA A 70 1.07 1.54 4.20
CA ALA A 70 1.93 1.99 5.27
C ALA A 70 1.37 1.59 6.64
N PHE A 71 2.19 0.95 7.47
CA PHE A 71 1.87 0.57 8.84
C PHE A 71 2.41 1.55 9.87
N SER A 72 3.47 2.26 9.53
CA SER A 72 4.19 3.13 10.45
C SER A 72 4.64 4.40 9.74
N SER A 73 4.83 5.47 10.50
CA SER A 73 5.33 6.73 9.98
C SER A 73 6.07 7.49 11.07
N ASN A 74 7.03 8.32 10.66
CA ASN A 74 7.67 9.27 11.58
C ASN A 74 6.90 10.58 11.70
N ASP A 75 5.77 10.72 11.02
CA ASP A 75 4.90 11.89 11.09
C ASP A 75 3.77 11.64 12.10
N PRO A 76 3.74 12.36 13.24
CA PRO A 76 2.69 12.14 14.25
C PRO A 76 1.29 12.49 13.74
N HIS A 77 1.16 13.33 12.71
CA HIS A 77 -0.14 13.68 12.13
C HIS A 77 -0.79 12.52 11.39
N GLU A 78 -0.01 11.51 10.99
CA GLU A 78 -0.53 10.33 10.31
C GLU A 78 -1.25 9.37 11.26
N ARG A 79 -1.04 9.50 12.57
CA ARG A 79 -1.64 8.63 13.59
C ARG A 79 -1.27 7.16 13.39
N LEU A 80 -0.08 6.91 12.85
CA LEU A 80 0.50 5.58 12.74
C LEU A 80 1.61 5.42 13.76
N PRO A 81 1.92 4.17 14.18
CA PRO A 81 3.07 3.94 15.05
C PRO A 81 4.36 4.48 14.44
N ALA A 82 5.28 4.93 15.29
CA ALA A 82 6.58 5.43 14.84
C ALA A 82 7.60 4.31 14.59
N THR A 83 7.31 3.10 15.05
CA THR A 83 8.18 1.93 14.91
C THR A 83 7.59 0.93 13.92
N ALA A 84 8.45 0.08 13.35
CA ALA A 84 8.02 -0.96 12.43
C ALA A 84 7.00 -1.90 13.10
N PRO A 85 5.99 -2.40 12.35
CA PRO A 85 4.96 -3.27 12.91
C PRO A 85 5.52 -4.65 13.25
N SER A 86 4.82 -5.36 14.15
CA SER A 86 5.12 -6.76 14.40
C SER A 86 4.69 -7.62 13.21
N GLU A 87 5.35 -8.75 13.03
CA GLU A 87 5.07 -9.65 11.89
C GLU A 87 3.62 -10.10 11.83
N GLU A 88 2.99 -10.33 12.97
CA GLU A 88 1.58 -10.73 13.05
C GLU A 88 0.65 -9.76 12.34
N LYS A 89 0.95 -8.46 12.38
CA LYS A 89 0.11 -7.43 11.78
C LYS A 89 0.13 -7.44 10.26
N TYR A 90 1.24 -7.87 9.65
CA TYR A 90 1.39 -7.74 8.20
C TYR A 90 1.54 -9.07 7.44
N MET A 91 1.56 -10.20 8.15
CA MET A 91 1.84 -11.50 7.54
C MET A 91 0.89 -11.83 6.40
N ALA A 92 -0.41 -11.66 6.59
CA ALA A 92 -1.39 -11.94 5.54
C ALA A 92 -1.21 -11.07 4.31
N LEU A 93 -0.90 -9.78 4.51
CA LEU A 93 -0.62 -8.86 3.41
C LEU A 93 0.68 -9.24 2.70
N LYS A 94 1.72 -9.59 3.45
CA LYS A 94 2.99 -10.05 2.91
C LYS A 94 2.79 -11.23 1.98
N GLU A 95 2.01 -12.22 2.41
CA GLU A 95 1.70 -13.40 1.61
C GLU A 95 0.89 -13.04 0.35
N ALA A 96 -0.13 -12.20 0.49
CA ALA A 96 -0.97 -11.76 -0.62
C ALA A 96 -0.16 -11.01 -1.68
N LEU A 97 0.81 -10.21 -1.27
CA LEU A 97 1.70 -9.47 -2.17
C LEU A 97 2.91 -10.28 -2.62
N GLN A 98 3.08 -11.51 -2.11
CA GLN A 98 4.22 -12.38 -2.42
C GLN A 98 5.56 -11.73 -2.10
N LYS A 99 5.62 -10.95 -1.02
CA LYS A 99 6.85 -10.31 -0.56
C LYS A 99 7.67 -11.29 0.27
N LYS A 100 9.00 -11.17 0.20
CA LYS A 100 9.93 -12.10 0.88
C LYS A 100 10.55 -11.52 2.13
N GLY A 101 10.49 -10.21 2.32
CA GLY A 101 11.12 -9.53 3.45
C GLY A 101 10.13 -8.73 4.29
N PRO A 102 10.62 -8.09 5.37
CA PRO A 102 9.79 -7.22 6.19
C PRO A 102 9.45 -5.92 5.45
N PRO A 103 8.44 -5.16 5.95
CA PRO A 103 8.16 -3.82 5.41
C PRO A 103 9.40 -2.94 5.49
N GLN A 104 9.58 -2.08 4.51
CA GLN A 104 10.70 -1.16 4.42
C GLN A 104 10.24 0.29 4.61
N TRP A 105 11.19 1.15 4.93
CA TRP A 105 10.92 2.60 5.06
C TRP A 105 11.16 3.30 3.73
N TYR A 106 10.18 4.13 3.33
CA TYR A 106 10.23 4.90 2.09
C TYR A 106 9.95 6.35 2.37
N GLN A 107 10.52 7.23 1.57
CA GLN A 107 10.27 8.67 1.65
C GLN A 107 8.88 8.97 1.09
N ALA A 108 8.13 9.84 1.79
CA ALA A 108 6.85 10.33 1.26
C ALA A 108 7.05 11.16 -0.02
N LEU A 109 6.06 11.13 -0.89
CA LEU A 109 6.05 12.00 -2.07
C LEU A 109 5.98 13.46 -1.67
#